data_0f202d786aa7f06da630f98827037f35
#
_entry.id   0f202d786aa7f06da630f98827037f35
#
_cell.length_a   1.000
_cell.length_b   1.000
_cell.length_c   1.000
_cell.angle_alpha   90.00
_cell.angle_beta   90.00
_cell.angle_gamma   90.00
#
_symmetry.space_group_name_H-M   'P 1'
#
loop_
_entity.id
_entity.type
_entity.pdbx_description
1 polymer ?
#
loop_
_entity_poly.entity_id
_entity_poly.type
_entity_poly.pdbx_seq_one_letter_code
_entity_poly.pdbx_strand_id
1 'polypeptide(L)'
;MESLRRRDFIRGMSFLSVAAGVKPAAASYDPAAKFGLKVSEVEYRRTKAGRQLMARIYEPAGTGPFPTVLDLHGGAWNAKDRKAEEPMDRAIAESGVLVVAVDLTLAPESPYPACVQDANYAVRWLKTKAASWNGNPAKIGVYGSSSGGHVAELLAMRPRDSRYNAIPLREAPRADASVAYVAMRSPISNTFARYQNAEKLKRSAMIRNNTTFFVPWDTIHESNPQEILDRHETITKVPFLIMQGALDDNVLPAVQERFAQTYRDAGGDIQYRLFEGCEHEWVAQPGPQTDRAREMVKAFIARQVNAS
;
A
#
# COMPACT_ATOMS: atom_id res chain seq x y z
N MET A 1 -59.24 37.81 58.77
CA MET A 1 -58.45 38.96 58.36
C MET A 1 -57.02 38.46 58.25
N GLU A 2 -56.49 38.25 57.11
CA GLU A 2 -55.10 38.34 56.65
C GLU A 2 -54.95 37.49 55.39
N SER A 3 -54.65 38.15 54.33
CA SER A 3 -54.54 37.61 52.99
C SER A 3 -53.12 37.04 52.78
N LEU A 4 -53.01 35.79 52.49
CA LEU A 4 -51.75 35.16 52.04
C LEU A 4 -51.63 35.27 50.51
N ARG A 5 -50.61 36.04 50.06
CA ARG A 5 -50.23 36.16 48.63
C ARG A 5 -49.45 34.92 48.21
N ARG A 6 -49.95 34.23 47.16
CA ARG A 6 -49.19 33.18 46.43
C ARG A 6 -48.14 33.86 45.57
N ARG A 7 -46.84 33.40 45.72
CA ARG A 7 -45.76 33.73 44.80
C ARG A 7 -45.66 32.59 43.76
N ASP A 8 -45.89 32.98 42.52
CA ASP A 8 -45.68 32.09 41.39
C ASP A 8 -44.18 31.94 41.08
N PHE A 9 -43.68 30.69 41.15
CA PHE A 9 -42.33 30.33 40.79
C PHE A 9 -42.32 29.89 39.34
N ILE A 10 -41.92 30.75 38.40
CA ILE A 10 -41.68 30.41 37.01
C ILE A 10 -40.30 29.75 36.95
N ARG A 11 -40.30 28.40 36.74
CA ARG A 11 -39.11 27.66 36.39
C ARG A 11 -38.81 27.89 34.90
N GLY A 12 -37.78 28.67 34.58
CA GLY A 12 -37.23 28.77 33.26
C GLY A 12 -36.52 27.48 32.86
N MET A 13 -37.09 26.71 31.93
CA MET A 13 -36.39 25.60 31.25
C MET A 13 -35.51 26.16 30.15
N SER A 14 -34.19 26.25 30.42
CA SER A 14 -33.18 26.50 29.38
C SER A 14 -33.03 25.25 28.52
N PHE A 15 -33.50 25.31 27.29
CA PHE A 15 -33.19 24.31 26.27
C PHE A 15 -31.74 24.52 25.79
N LEU A 16 -30.79 23.68 26.21
CA LEU A 16 -29.49 23.58 25.55
C LEU A 16 -29.72 22.91 24.19
N SER A 17 -29.69 23.67 23.10
CA SER A 17 -29.57 23.13 21.76
C SER A 17 -28.17 22.56 21.56
N VAL A 18 -28.02 21.24 21.62
CA VAL A 18 -26.83 20.58 21.15
C VAL A 18 -26.87 20.62 19.63
N ALA A 19 -26.16 21.58 19.05
CA ALA A 19 -25.88 21.57 17.63
C ALA A 19 -25.02 20.35 17.30
N ALA A 20 -25.61 19.29 16.76
CA ALA A 20 -24.88 18.19 16.16
C ALA A 20 -24.07 18.77 14.99
N GLY A 21 -22.76 18.94 15.21
CA GLY A 21 -21.86 19.38 14.15
C GLY A 21 -21.87 18.35 13.02
N VAL A 22 -22.51 18.67 11.91
CA VAL A 22 -22.41 17.91 10.66
C VAL A 22 -20.93 18.00 10.26
N LYS A 23 -20.18 16.89 10.40
CA LYS A 23 -18.83 16.80 9.81
C LYS A 23 -19.00 17.05 8.32
N PRO A 24 -18.25 18.01 7.73
CA PRO A 24 -18.29 18.18 6.28
C PRO A 24 -17.94 16.84 5.62
N ALA A 25 -18.76 16.45 4.63
CA ALA A 25 -18.44 15.29 3.82
C ALA A 25 -17.03 15.50 3.25
N ALA A 26 -16.16 14.50 3.36
CA ALA A 26 -14.85 14.58 2.75
C ALA A 26 -15.04 14.87 1.25
N ALA A 27 -14.36 15.88 0.72
CA ALA A 27 -14.41 16.20 -0.70
C ALA A 27 -14.02 14.96 -1.49
N SER A 28 -14.74 14.67 -2.58
CA SER A 28 -14.38 13.55 -3.46
C SER A 28 -13.00 13.80 -4.07
N TYR A 29 -12.16 12.77 -4.14
CA TYR A 29 -10.86 12.87 -4.77
C TYR A 29 -11.00 13.04 -6.28
N ASP A 30 -10.42 14.11 -6.82
CA ASP A 30 -10.32 14.38 -8.26
C ASP A 30 -8.92 14.02 -8.76
N PRO A 31 -8.74 12.96 -9.57
CA PRO A 31 -7.45 12.55 -10.10
C PRO A 31 -6.79 13.57 -11.05
N ALA A 32 -7.55 14.53 -11.58
CA ALA A 32 -7.04 15.60 -12.44
C ALA A 32 -6.57 16.83 -11.66
N ALA A 33 -6.88 16.92 -10.37
CA ALA A 33 -6.44 18.04 -9.53
C ALA A 33 -4.91 18.16 -9.47
N LYS A 34 -4.43 19.36 -9.14
CA LYS A 34 -2.99 19.66 -9.03
C LYS A 34 -2.71 20.37 -7.72
N PHE A 35 -1.82 19.80 -6.95
CA PHE A 35 -1.38 20.32 -5.66
C PHE A 35 0.12 20.52 -5.64
N GLY A 36 0.58 21.56 -4.94
CA GLY A 36 1.99 21.65 -4.53
C GLY A 36 2.30 20.54 -3.51
N LEU A 37 3.56 20.16 -3.39
CA LEU A 37 4.00 19.13 -2.45
C LEU A 37 4.96 19.68 -1.40
N LYS A 38 4.73 19.27 -0.17
CA LYS A 38 5.75 19.29 0.89
C LYS A 38 6.31 17.87 1.02
N VAL A 39 7.64 17.74 0.93
CA VAL A 39 8.33 16.46 1.09
C VAL A 39 9.16 16.48 2.36
N SER A 40 9.00 15.46 3.19
CA SER A 40 9.74 15.31 4.44
C SER A 40 10.09 13.85 4.70
N GLU A 41 10.99 13.60 5.64
CA GLU A 41 11.38 12.25 6.04
C GLU A 41 11.29 12.10 7.54
N VAL A 42 10.79 10.96 8.00
CA VAL A 42 10.70 10.60 9.42
C VAL A 42 11.14 9.16 9.65
N GLU A 43 11.73 8.87 10.78
CA GLU A 43 11.93 7.49 11.22
C GLU A 43 10.57 6.89 11.58
N TYR A 44 10.15 5.83 10.89
CA TYR A 44 8.90 5.15 11.24
C TYR A 44 9.12 3.92 12.12
N ARG A 45 10.32 3.32 12.03
CA ARG A 45 10.69 2.15 12.81
C ARG A 45 12.22 2.02 12.92
N ARG A 46 12.67 1.32 13.95
CA ARG A 46 14.07 0.90 14.12
C ARG A 46 14.15 -0.62 14.20
N THR A 47 15.08 -1.23 13.47
CA THR A 47 15.31 -2.68 13.53
C THR A 47 15.94 -3.08 14.87
N LYS A 48 15.90 -4.37 15.21
CA LYS A 48 16.59 -4.87 16.42
C LYS A 48 18.10 -4.63 16.38
N ALA A 49 18.70 -4.59 15.18
CA ALA A 49 20.10 -4.27 14.98
C ALA A 49 20.42 -2.77 15.06
N GLY A 50 19.40 -1.91 15.33
CA GLY A 50 19.57 -0.47 15.49
C GLY A 50 19.47 0.34 14.18
N ARG A 51 19.26 -0.29 13.02
CA ARG A 51 19.09 0.43 11.75
C ARG A 51 17.77 1.21 11.75
N GLN A 52 17.85 2.49 11.38
CA GLN A 52 16.67 3.33 11.15
C GLN A 52 16.01 2.94 9.83
N LEU A 53 14.71 2.71 9.87
CA LEU A 53 13.87 2.60 8.69
C LEU A 53 13.08 3.89 8.57
N MET A 54 13.26 4.60 7.44
CA MET A 54 12.71 5.91 7.19
C MET A 54 11.46 5.82 6.33
N ALA A 55 10.54 6.75 6.55
CA ALA A 55 9.42 7.02 5.67
C ALA A 55 9.63 8.39 5.01
N ARG A 56 9.43 8.45 3.69
CA ARG A 56 9.40 9.68 2.91
C ARG A 56 7.95 10.06 2.65
N ILE A 57 7.58 11.25 3.11
CA ILE A 57 6.21 11.73 3.11
C ILE A 57 6.05 12.73 1.98
N TYR A 58 5.17 12.48 1.04
CA TYR A 58 4.75 13.41 -0.01
C TYR A 58 3.37 13.94 0.35
N GLU A 59 3.35 15.09 1.03
CA GLU A 59 2.15 15.73 1.55
C GLU A 59 1.61 16.75 0.55
N PRO A 60 0.37 16.60 0.00
CA PRO A 60 -0.24 17.62 -0.81
C PRO A 60 -0.53 18.90 -0.01
N ALA A 61 -0.27 20.07 -0.60
CA ALA A 61 -0.59 21.35 0.01
C ALA A 61 -2.10 21.58 0.00
N GLY A 62 -2.71 21.79 1.18
CA GLY A 62 -4.16 22.03 1.31
C GLY A 62 -4.78 21.40 2.54
N THR A 63 -6.10 21.50 2.61
CA THR A 63 -6.89 21.03 3.75
C THR A 63 -7.49 19.66 3.44
N GLY A 64 -6.80 18.56 3.75
CA GLY A 64 -7.33 17.20 3.59
C GLY A 64 -8.72 16.98 4.24
N PRO A 65 -9.11 15.74 4.54
CA PRO A 65 -8.25 14.56 4.53
C PRO A 65 -8.02 14.00 3.11
N PHE A 66 -6.79 13.96 2.69
CA PHE A 66 -6.39 13.36 1.41
C PHE A 66 -6.44 11.82 1.47
N PRO A 67 -6.82 11.11 0.38
CA PRO A 67 -6.58 9.67 0.29
C PRO A 67 -5.13 9.34 0.65
N THR A 68 -4.90 8.20 1.28
CA THR A 68 -3.57 7.84 1.79
C THR A 68 -3.08 6.55 1.13
N VAL A 69 -1.86 6.58 0.60
CA VAL A 69 -1.20 5.44 -0.06
C VAL A 69 0.15 5.18 0.60
N LEU A 70 0.41 3.93 0.96
CA LEU A 70 1.73 3.43 1.34
C LEU A 70 2.44 2.94 0.08
N ASP A 71 3.66 3.41 -0.18
CA ASP A 71 4.51 2.86 -1.25
C ASP A 71 5.53 1.85 -0.71
N LEU A 72 5.63 0.72 -1.42
CA LEU A 72 6.56 -0.38 -1.15
C LEU A 72 7.47 -0.56 -2.37
N HIS A 73 8.73 -0.18 -2.21
CA HIS A 73 9.72 -0.17 -3.29
C HIS A 73 10.10 -1.56 -3.81
N GLY A 74 10.53 -1.63 -5.06
CA GLY A 74 11.13 -2.81 -5.67
C GLY A 74 12.57 -3.08 -5.19
N GLY A 75 13.35 -3.78 -6.02
CA GLY A 75 14.77 -4.08 -5.73
C GLY A 75 15.04 -5.53 -5.35
N ALA A 76 14.14 -6.45 -5.74
CA ALA A 76 14.25 -7.91 -5.53
C ALA A 76 14.55 -8.28 -4.06
N TRP A 77 13.95 -7.55 -3.13
CA TRP A 77 14.10 -7.68 -1.67
C TRP A 77 15.51 -7.45 -1.12
N ASN A 78 16.49 -7.08 -1.96
CA ASN A 78 17.90 -6.99 -1.63
C ASN A 78 18.49 -5.59 -1.84
N ALA A 79 17.74 -4.67 -2.45
CA ALA A 79 18.23 -3.35 -2.84
C ALA A 79 17.10 -2.31 -2.85
N LYS A 80 17.49 -1.06 -3.13
CA LYS A 80 16.64 0.13 -3.19
C LYS A 80 16.16 0.60 -1.80
N ASP A 81 15.43 1.68 -1.79
CA ASP A 81 14.89 2.33 -0.60
C ASP A 81 13.62 3.14 -0.95
N ARG A 82 13.08 3.89 0.00
CA ARG A 82 11.91 4.76 -0.10
C ARG A 82 11.92 5.81 -1.21
N LYS A 83 13.02 5.96 -1.94
CA LYS A 83 13.16 6.93 -3.05
C LYS A 83 13.03 6.27 -4.43
N ALA A 84 12.94 4.95 -4.47
CA ALA A 84 13.02 4.19 -5.72
C ALA A 84 11.88 4.49 -6.69
N GLU A 85 10.69 4.76 -6.18
CA GLU A 85 9.49 5.04 -6.99
C GLU A 85 9.11 6.54 -7.00
N GLU A 86 10.04 7.45 -6.61
CA GLU A 86 9.77 8.90 -6.49
C GLU A 86 9.04 9.51 -7.70
N PRO A 87 9.32 9.17 -8.98
CA PRO A 87 8.58 9.73 -10.11
C PRO A 87 7.10 9.36 -10.11
N MET A 88 6.73 8.17 -9.62
CA MET A 88 5.34 7.74 -9.48
C MET A 88 4.71 8.33 -8.22
N ASP A 89 5.43 8.30 -7.10
CA ASP A 89 4.97 8.86 -5.83
C ASP A 89 4.60 10.33 -5.96
N ARG A 90 5.45 11.13 -6.62
CA ARG A 90 5.17 12.54 -6.90
C ARG A 90 3.94 12.72 -7.76
N ALA A 91 3.82 11.95 -8.85
CA ALA A 91 2.68 12.06 -9.75
C ALA A 91 1.34 11.72 -9.06
N ILE A 92 1.34 10.74 -8.16
CA ILE A 92 0.18 10.38 -7.34
C ILE A 92 -0.09 11.49 -6.31
N ALA A 93 0.94 11.96 -5.61
CA ALA A 93 0.78 12.95 -4.56
C ALA A 93 0.34 14.32 -5.10
N GLU A 94 0.87 14.75 -6.24
CA GLU A 94 0.49 16.00 -6.91
C GLU A 94 -0.99 16.02 -7.34
N SER A 95 -1.65 14.87 -7.43
CA SER A 95 -3.11 14.81 -7.66
C SER A 95 -3.95 14.92 -6.38
N GLY A 96 -3.33 15.10 -5.22
CA GLY A 96 -4.06 15.22 -3.95
C GLY A 96 -4.17 13.90 -3.17
N VAL A 97 -3.14 13.08 -3.19
CA VAL A 97 -3.01 11.85 -2.39
C VAL A 97 -1.83 12.00 -1.44
N LEU A 98 -2.00 11.74 -0.17
CA LEU A 98 -0.87 11.57 0.75
C LEU A 98 -0.14 10.27 0.39
N VAL A 99 1.09 10.36 -0.11
CA VAL A 99 1.93 9.18 -0.39
C VAL A 99 3.02 9.08 0.66
N VAL A 100 3.18 7.87 1.20
CA VAL A 100 4.19 7.55 2.21
C VAL A 100 5.02 6.36 1.73
N ALA A 101 6.20 6.64 1.22
CA ALA A 101 7.16 5.64 0.77
C ALA A 101 8.08 5.21 1.92
N VAL A 102 8.25 3.90 2.13
CA VAL A 102 8.98 3.40 3.30
C VAL A 102 10.18 2.55 2.92
N ASP A 103 11.22 2.62 3.75
CA ASP A 103 12.31 1.64 3.73
C ASP A 103 11.80 0.28 4.21
N LEU A 104 12.33 -0.78 3.63
CA LEU A 104 12.10 -2.14 4.08
C LEU A 104 13.41 -2.77 4.57
N THR A 105 13.32 -3.74 5.45
CA THR A 105 14.46 -4.57 5.81
C THR A 105 14.78 -5.49 4.63
N LEU A 106 16.04 -5.47 4.21
CA LEU A 106 16.51 -6.15 3.00
C LEU A 106 17.29 -7.42 3.34
N ALA A 107 17.24 -8.41 2.46
CA ALA A 107 18.16 -9.53 2.48
C ALA A 107 19.56 -9.07 1.97
N PRO A 108 20.66 -9.69 2.42
CA PRO A 108 20.73 -10.81 3.36
C PRO A 108 20.68 -10.42 4.85
N GLU A 109 20.55 -9.11 5.20
CA GLU A 109 20.49 -8.65 6.60
C GLU A 109 19.38 -9.39 7.37
N SER A 110 18.20 -9.44 6.76
CA SER A 110 17.08 -10.24 7.27
C SER A 110 16.27 -10.80 6.11
N PRO A 111 16.22 -12.13 5.95
CA PRO A 111 15.43 -12.79 4.92
C PRO A 111 13.92 -12.65 5.20
N TYR A 112 13.12 -13.27 4.33
CA TYR A 112 11.68 -13.40 4.56
C TYR A 112 11.40 -13.98 5.98
N PRO A 113 10.40 -13.44 6.72
CA PRO A 113 9.40 -12.45 6.28
C PRO A 113 9.67 -10.99 6.68
N ALA A 114 10.91 -10.60 6.96
CA ALA A 114 11.23 -9.30 7.59
C ALA A 114 10.62 -8.09 6.87
N CYS A 115 10.72 -7.99 5.55
CA CYS A 115 10.15 -6.88 4.79
C CYS A 115 8.62 -6.86 4.82
N VAL A 116 7.96 -8.03 4.89
CA VAL A 116 6.50 -8.11 5.03
C VAL A 116 6.07 -7.67 6.43
N GLN A 117 6.86 -7.98 7.45
CA GLN A 117 6.66 -7.48 8.81
C GLN A 117 6.79 -5.96 8.88
N ASP A 118 7.75 -5.37 8.17
CA ASP A 118 7.91 -3.92 8.07
C ASP A 118 6.70 -3.26 7.39
N ALA A 119 6.25 -3.82 6.27
CA ALA A 119 5.05 -3.33 5.57
C ALA A 119 3.79 -3.42 6.43
N ASN A 120 3.61 -4.54 7.16
CA ASN A 120 2.52 -4.71 8.10
C ASN A 120 2.58 -3.67 9.22
N TYR A 121 3.77 -3.44 9.79
CA TYR A 121 3.97 -2.40 10.79
C TYR A 121 3.68 -1.01 10.21
N ALA A 122 4.17 -0.71 8.99
CA ALA A 122 3.99 0.58 8.33
C ALA A 122 2.52 0.92 8.11
N VAL A 123 1.68 -0.04 7.69
CA VAL A 123 0.22 0.18 7.57
C VAL A 123 -0.40 0.55 8.91
N ARG A 124 -0.09 -0.21 9.97
CA ARG A 124 -0.63 0.05 11.31
C ARG A 124 -0.16 1.41 11.86
N TRP A 125 1.12 1.74 11.66
CA TRP A 125 1.69 3.03 12.02
C TRP A 125 1.03 4.17 11.24
N LEU A 126 0.84 4.00 9.93
CA LEU A 126 0.23 5.01 9.07
C LEU A 126 -1.23 5.28 9.46
N LYS A 127 -1.98 4.28 9.90
CA LYS A 127 -3.33 4.45 10.48
C LYS A 127 -3.33 5.36 11.72
N THR A 128 -2.21 5.48 12.44
CA THR A 128 -2.08 6.40 13.60
C THR A 128 -1.54 7.77 13.23
N LYS A 129 -0.82 7.89 12.12
CA LYS A 129 -0.06 9.10 11.77
C LYS A 129 -0.59 9.89 10.58
N ALA A 130 -1.33 9.26 9.64
CA ALA A 130 -1.75 9.90 8.41
C ALA A 130 -2.46 11.25 8.61
N ALA A 131 -3.29 11.38 9.65
CA ALA A 131 -3.98 12.61 9.97
C ALA A 131 -3.03 13.79 10.29
N SER A 132 -1.81 13.55 10.78
CA SER A 132 -0.81 14.60 11.03
C SER A 132 -0.22 15.20 9.75
N TRP A 133 -0.46 14.56 8.62
CA TRP A 133 -0.11 15.03 7.26
C TRP A 133 -1.35 15.22 6.39
N ASN A 134 -2.48 15.57 6.99
CA ASN A 134 -3.76 15.76 6.31
C ASN A 134 -4.26 14.54 5.53
N GLY A 135 -3.78 13.34 5.82
CA GLY A 135 -4.21 12.09 5.20
C GLY A 135 -5.39 11.43 5.90
N ASN A 136 -6.13 10.62 5.16
CA ASN A 136 -7.23 9.82 5.69
C ASN A 136 -6.70 8.48 6.24
N PRO A 137 -6.74 8.22 7.55
CA PRO A 137 -6.26 6.98 8.14
C PRO A 137 -7.22 5.79 7.96
N ALA A 138 -8.48 6.04 7.57
CA ALA A 138 -9.51 5.00 7.54
C ALA A 138 -9.40 4.07 6.33
N LYS A 139 -8.92 4.59 5.18
CA LYS A 139 -8.79 3.84 3.93
C LYS A 139 -7.34 3.97 3.43
N ILE A 140 -6.45 3.10 3.87
CA ILE A 140 -5.07 3.04 3.38
C ILE A 140 -5.03 2.19 2.12
N GLY A 141 -4.58 2.78 1.00
CA GLY A 141 -4.20 2.06 -0.21
C GLY A 141 -2.71 1.70 -0.19
N VAL A 142 -2.30 0.80 -1.06
CA VAL A 142 -0.89 0.45 -1.26
C VAL A 142 -0.53 0.60 -2.73
N TYR A 143 0.64 1.18 -2.99
CA TYR A 143 1.34 1.05 -4.26
C TYR A 143 2.56 0.15 -4.05
N GLY A 144 2.87 -0.72 -5.00
CA GLY A 144 4.04 -1.58 -4.88
C GLY A 144 4.64 -1.93 -6.23
N SER A 145 5.96 -1.95 -6.33
CA SER A 145 6.64 -2.28 -7.58
C SER A 145 7.49 -3.55 -7.43
N SER A 146 7.44 -4.45 -8.43
CA SER A 146 8.30 -5.65 -8.47
C SER A 146 8.22 -6.46 -7.16
N SER A 147 9.32 -6.59 -6.41
CA SER A 147 9.33 -7.23 -5.08
C SER A 147 8.50 -6.50 -4.03
N GLY A 148 8.33 -5.18 -4.14
CA GLY A 148 7.39 -4.42 -3.31
C GLY A 148 5.93 -4.77 -3.62
N GLY A 149 5.63 -5.07 -4.89
CA GLY A 149 4.33 -5.62 -5.30
C GLY A 149 4.06 -6.99 -4.67
N HIS A 150 5.05 -7.89 -4.63
CA HIS A 150 4.95 -9.17 -3.90
C HIS A 150 4.63 -8.95 -2.41
N VAL A 151 5.35 -8.01 -1.75
CA VAL A 151 5.08 -7.67 -0.35
C VAL A 151 3.67 -7.11 -0.18
N ALA A 152 3.20 -6.27 -1.12
CA ALA A 152 1.85 -5.71 -1.12
C ALA A 152 0.76 -6.77 -1.27
N GLU A 153 0.97 -7.77 -2.15
CA GLU A 153 0.06 -8.93 -2.32
C GLU A 153 -0.05 -9.74 -1.01
N LEU A 154 1.08 -10.11 -0.40
CA LEU A 154 1.08 -10.86 0.87
C LEU A 154 0.39 -10.07 1.98
N LEU A 155 0.70 -8.78 2.10
CA LEU A 155 0.10 -7.88 3.08
C LEU A 155 -1.43 -7.79 2.90
N ALA A 156 -1.89 -7.63 1.66
CA ALA A 156 -3.32 -7.50 1.35
C ALA A 156 -4.08 -8.80 1.50
N MET A 157 -3.49 -9.92 1.05
CA MET A 157 -4.13 -11.24 1.10
C MET A 157 -4.15 -11.82 2.53
N ARG A 158 -3.11 -11.53 3.34
CA ARG A 158 -2.92 -12.10 4.69
C ARG A 158 -2.64 -11.03 5.76
N PRO A 159 -3.49 -9.97 5.90
CA PRO A 159 -3.20 -8.84 6.79
C PRO A 159 -3.13 -9.20 8.28
N ARG A 160 -3.68 -10.35 8.66
CA ARG A 160 -3.73 -10.83 10.05
C ARG A 160 -2.81 -12.02 10.31
N ASP A 161 -1.97 -12.39 9.35
CA ASP A 161 -1.00 -13.47 9.54
C ASP A 161 -0.06 -13.13 10.70
N SER A 162 0.07 -14.02 11.66
CA SER A 162 0.88 -13.81 12.86
C SER A 162 2.37 -13.64 12.54
N ARG A 163 2.86 -14.23 11.45
CA ARG A 163 4.23 -14.06 10.97
C ARG A 163 4.51 -12.64 10.54
N TYR A 164 3.52 -11.97 9.92
CA TYR A 164 3.62 -10.58 9.44
C TYR A 164 3.31 -9.58 10.55
N ASN A 165 2.43 -9.92 11.48
CA ASN A 165 2.07 -9.08 12.62
C ASN A 165 3.00 -9.26 13.84
N ALA A 166 4.25 -9.66 13.62
CA ALA A 166 5.19 -9.99 14.69
C ALA A 166 5.81 -8.78 15.40
N ILE A 167 5.74 -7.59 14.80
CA ILE A 167 6.34 -6.36 15.36
C ILE A 167 5.25 -5.59 16.11
N PRO A 168 5.35 -5.39 17.45
CA PRO A 168 4.33 -4.68 18.20
C PRO A 168 4.33 -3.19 17.90
N LEU A 169 3.15 -2.60 17.70
CA LEU A 169 2.93 -1.15 17.66
C LEU A 169 2.33 -0.74 19.01
N ARG A 170 3.17 -0.23 19.91
CA ARG A 170 2.78 0.01 21.31
C ARG A 170 1.69 1.07 21.49
N GLU A 171 1.73 2.13 20.68
CA GLU A 171 0.74 3.23 20.70
C GLU A 171 -0.64 2.82 20.16
N ALA A 172 -0.72 1.73 19.39
CA ALA A 172 -1.96 1.22 18.84
C ALA A 172 -1.96 -0.33 18.74
N PRO A 173 -1.96 -1.04 19.86
CA PRO A 173 -1.76 -2.51 19.89
C PRO A 173 -2.90 -3.29 19.21
N ARG A 174 -4.06 -2.66 18.98
CA ARG A 174 -5.22 -3.26 18.30
C ARG A 174 -5.36 -2.84 16.83
N ALA A 175 -4.48 -1.96 16.31
CA ALA A 175 -4.49 -1.59 14.91
C ALA A 175 -4.14 -2.82 14.06
N ASP A 176 -4.94 -3.08 13.03
CA ASP A 176 -4.70 -4.13 12.06
C ASP A 176 -4.00 -3.59 10.81
N ALA A 177 -3.42 -4.47 10.01
CA ALA A 177 -2.72 -4.13 8.77
C ALA A 177 -3.60 -4.28 7.52
N SER A 178 -4.93 -4.30 7.66
CA SER A 178 -5.82 -4.36 6.49
C SER A 178 -5.69 -3.09 5.65
N VAL A 179 -5.69 -3.29 4.34
CA VAL A 179 -5.62 -2.21 3.33
C VAL A 179 -6.89 -2.22 2.50
N ALA A 180 -7.21 -1.09 1.87
CA ALA A 180 -8.44 -0.93 1.12
C ALA A 180 -8.32 -1.40 -0.35
N TYR A 181 -7.15 -1.24 -0.94
CA TYR A 181 -6.84 -1.60 -2.33
C TYR A 181 -5.33 -1.63 -2.56
N VAL A 182 -4.90 -2.24 -3.67
CA VAL A 182 -3.48 -2.29 -4.06
C VAL A 182 -3.33 -1.99 -5.55
N ALA A 183 -2.46 -1.04 -5.90
CA ALA A 183 -2.01 -0.81 -7.26
C ALA A 183 -0.55 -1.28 -7.40
N MET A 184 -0.22 -1.98 -8.48
CA MET A 184 1.10 -2.59 -8.62
C MET A 184 1.66 -2.43 -10.03
N ARG A 185 2.99 -2.29 -10.09
CA ARG A 185 3.75 -2.36 -11.33
C ARG A 185 4.62 -3.62 -11.33
N SER A 186 4.40 -4.49 -12.32
CA SER A 186 5.17 -5.74 -12.52
C SER A 186 5.44 -6.51 -11.22
N PRO A 187 4.41 -6.80 -10.37
CA PRO A 187 4.60 -7.48 -9.10
C PRO A 187 5.15 -8.90 -9.29
N ILE A 188 5.87 -9.44 -8.31
CA ILE A 188 6.34 -10.83 -8.35
C ILE A 188 5.26 -11.74 -7.75
N SER A 189 4.16 -11.94 -8.48
CA SER A 189 3.02 -12.73 -7.99
C SER A 189 3.25 -14.25 -8.01
N ASN A 190 4.33 -14.70 -8.65
CA ASN A 190 4.80 -16.09 -8.58
C ASN A 190 6.31 -16.12 -8.41
N THR A 191 6.74 -16.27 -7.17
CA THR A 191 8.14 -16.23 -6.76
C THR A 191 8.95 -17.38 -7.35
N PHE A 192 8.38 -18.59 -7.38
CA PHE A 192 9.06 -19.77 -7.89
C PHE A 192 9.18 -19.77 -9.43
N ALA A 193 8.12 -19.37 -10.15
CA ALA A 193 8.21 -19.22 -11.61
C ALA A 193 9.26 -18.17 -12.01
N ARG A 194 9.37 -17.06 -11.26
CA ARG A 194 10.44 -16.06 -11.47
C ARG A 194 11.83 -16.66 -11.25
N TYR A 195 12.01 -17.45 -10.19
CA TYR A 195 13.27 -18.13 -9.92
C TYR A 195 13.65 -19.10 -11.05
N GLN A 196 12.71 -19.95 -11.50
CA GLN A 196 12.92 -20.87 -12.64
C GLN A 196 13.28 -20.10 -13.93
N ASN A 197 12.64 -18.94 -14.18
CA ASN A 197 13.01 -18.11 -15.32
C ASN A 197 14.45 -17.57 -15.18
N ALA A 198 14.87 -17.17 -13.98
CA ALA A 198 16.22 -16.73 -13.72
C ALA A 198 17.26 -17.85 -13.96
N GLU A 199 16.96 -19.09 -13.57
CA GLU A 199 17.82 -20.25 -13.84
C GLU A 199 17.90 -20.53 -15.34
N LYS A 200 16.75 -20.55 -16.04
CA LYS A 200 16.69 -20.75 -17.50
C LYS A 200 17.51 -19.71 -18.25
N LEU A 201 17.46 -18.45 -17.83
CA LEU A 201 18.21 -17.35 -18.44
C LEU A 201 19.63 -17.18 -17.87
N LYS A 202 20.05 -18.04 -16.94
CA LYS A 202 21.35 -18.01 -16.26
C LYS A 202 21.66 -16.64 -15.60
N ARG A 203 20.63 -16.00 -15.03
CA ARG A 203 20.75 -14.69 -14.38
C ARG A 203 21.20 -14.84 -12.93
N SER A 204 22.52 -14.99 -12.73
CA SER A 204 23.13 -15.26 -11.42
C SER A 204 22.74 -14.27 -10.31
N ALA A 205 22.58 -12.98 -10.64
CA ALA A 205 22.14 -11.96 -9.67
C ALA A 205 20.68 -12.21 -9.22
N MET A 206 19.77 -12.54 -10.13
CA MET A 206 18.38 -12.87 -9.76
C MET A 206 18.29 -14.16 -8.94
N ILE A 207 19.07 -15.19 -9.30
CA ILE A 207 19.16 -16.44 -8.53
C ILE A 207 19.61 -16.12 -7.11
N ARG A 208 20.72 -15.39 -6.95
CA ARG A 208 21.25 -14.98 -5.64
C ARG A 208 20.24 -14.18 -4.82
N ASN A 209 19.53 -13.23 -5.43
CA ASN A 209 18.52 -12.45 -4.73
C ASN A 209 17.40 -13.32 -4.16
N ASN A 210 16.94 -14.34 -4.90
CA ASN A 210 15.95 -15.28 -4.39
C ASN A 210 16.52 -16.14 -3.26
N THR A 211 17.71 -16.74 -3.44
CA THR A 211 18.29 -17.67 -2.46
C THR A 211 18.74 -16.97 -1.16
N THR A 212 19.01 -15.68 -1.19
CA THR A 212 19.29 -14.89 0.03
C THR A 212 18.06 -14.39 0.73
N PHE A 213 16.95 -14.23 0.01
CA PHE A 213 15.69 -13.76 0.58
C PHE A 213 14.84 -14.91 1.13
N PHE A 214 14.66 -16.00 0.37
CA PHE A 214 13.86 -17.14 0.80
C PHE A 214 14.71 -18.11 1.63
N VAL A 215 14.79 -17.85 2.93
CA VAL A 215 15.55 -18.68 3.90
C VAL A 215 14.64 -18.97 5.10
N PRO A 216 14.35 -20.27 5.37
CA PRO A 216 14.69 -21.47 4.60
C PRO A 216 14.04 -21.48 3.20
N TRP A 217 14.60 -22.27 2.29
CA TRP A 217 14.20 -22.23 0.87
C TRP A 217 12.72 -22.46 0.60
N ASP A 218 12.07 -23.33 1.36
CA ASP A 218 10.63 -23.62 1.19
C ASP A 218 9.74 -22.39 1.37
N THR A 219 10.26 -21.31 1.96
CA THR A 219 9.53 -20.04 2.05
C THR A 219 9.24 -19.39 0.70
N ILE A 220 9.96 -19.78 -0.38
CA ILE A 220 9.65 -19.34 -1.75
C ILE A 220 8.26 -19.83 -2.21
N HIS A 221 7.82 -20.99 -1.73
CA HIS A 221 6.51 -21.56 -1.99
C HIS A 221 5.46 -21.08 -0.98
N GLU A 222 5.85 -21.00 0.30
CA GLU A 222 4.96 -20.55 1.37
C GLU A 222 4.49 -19.10 1.15
N SER A 223 5.37 -18.21 0.70
CA SER A 223 5.09 -16.80 0.43
C SER A 223 4.77 -16.51 -1.05
N ASN A 224 4.43 -17.50 -1.84
CA ASN A 224 4.10 -17.36 -3.25
C ASN A 224 2.62 -16.99 -3.42
N PRO A 225 2.26 -15.76 -3.84
CA PRO A 225 0.86 -15.35 -3.98
C PRO A 225 0.06 -16.24 -4.93
N GLN A 226 0.65 -16.67 -6.06
CA GLN A 226 -0.02 -17.60 -6.97
C GLN A 226 -0.30 -18.95 -6.31
N GLU A 227 0.69 -19.51 -5.60
CA GLU A 227 0.51 -20.81 -4.95
C GLU A 227 -0.43 -20.76 -3.75
N ILE A 228 -0.52 -19.61 -3.06
CA ILE A 228 -1.54 -19.37 -2.03
C ILE A 228 -2.94 -19.53 -2.63
N LEU A 229 -3.18 -18.98 -3.82
CA LEU A 229 -4.45 -19.13 -4.54
C LEU A 229 -4.65 -20.57 -5.04
N ASP A 230 -3.61 -21.18 -5.62
CA ASP A 230 -3.65 -22.55 -6.14
C ASP A 230 -3.96 -23.58 -5.02
N ARG A 231 -3.52 -23.31 -3.78
CA ARG A 231 -3.85 -24.10 -2.58
C ARG A 231 -5.22 -23.78 -1.97
N HIS A 232 -5.98 -22.87 -2.59
CA HIS A 232 -7.29 -22.41 -2.09
C HIS A 232 -7.28 -21.92 -0.64
N GLU A 233 -6.20 -21.28 -0.23
CA GLU A 233 -6.12 -20.72 1.13
C GLU A 233 -7.14 -19.60 1.33
N THR A 234 -7.65 -19.47 2.54
CA THR A 234 -8.52 -18.34 2.90
C THR A 234 -7.73 -17.05 2.90
N ILE A 235 -8.09 -16.12 2.03
CA ILE A 235 -7.45 -14.80 1.88
C ILE A 235 -8.44 -13.66 2.08
N THR A 236 -7.92 -12.50 2.46
CA THR A 236 -8.64 -11.24 2.31
C THR A 236 -8.57 -10.81 0.84
N LYS A 237 -9.71 -10.41 0.27
CA LYS A 237 -9.81 -9.96 -1.12
C LYS A 237 -10.06 -8.47 -1.14
N VAL A 238 -9.13 -7.71 -1.70
CA VAL A 238 -9.27 -6.27 -1.94
C VAL A 238 -9.10 -5.99 -3.43
N PRO A 239 -9.60 -4.86 -3.95
CA PRO A 239 -9.38 -4.49 -5.35
C PRO A 239 -7.89 -4.38 -5.69
N PHE A 240 -7.45 -5.02 -6.77
CA PHE A 240 -6.09 -4.98 -7.30
C PHE A 240 -6.05 -4.30 -8.66
N LEU A 241 -4.98 -3.53 -8.92
CA LEU A 241 -4.55 -3.10 -10.25
C LEU A 241 -3.15 -3.63 -10.49
N ILE A 242 -2.95 -4.38 -11.56
CA ILE A 242 -1.62 -4.78 -12.07
C ILE A 242 -1.36 -4.09 -13.40
N MET A 243 -0.27 -3.35 -13.47
CA MET A 243 0.29 -2.76 -14.68
C MET A 243 1.55 -3.54 -15.06
N GLN A 244 1.53 -4.22 -16.21
CA GLN A 244 2.58 -5.15 -16.64
C GLN A 244 3.19 -4.73 -17.97
N GLY A 245 4.52 -4.66 -18.04
CA GLY A 245 5.23 -4.45 -19.31
C GLY A 245 5.15 -5.70 -20.20
N ALA A 246 4.82 -5.51 -21.50
CA ALA A 246 4.69 -6.63 -22.45
C ALA A 246 6.04 -7.28 -22.78
N LEU A 247 7.15 -6.56 -22.65
CA LEU A 247 8.51 -7.04 -22.89
C LEU A 247 9.26 -7.40 -21.58
N ASP A 248 8.55 -7.48 -20.46
CA ASP A 248 9.13 -7.81 -19.16
C ASP A 248 9.63 -9.27 -19.16
N ASP A 249 10.95 -9.41 -19.12
CA ASP A 249 11.64 -10.70 -19.07
C ASP A 249 12.13 -11.08 -17.66
N ASN A 250 11.89 -10.19 -16.68
CA ASN A 250 12.16 -10.43 -15.25
C ASN A 250 10.93 -11.07 -14.58
N VAL A 251 9.76 -10.48 -14.78
CA VAL A 251 8.46 -10.98 -14.33
C VAL A 251 7.59 -11.18 -15.57
N LEU A 252 7.45 -12.43 -16.02
CA LEU A 252 6.83 -12.73 -17.30
C LEU A 252 5.34 -12.33 -17.34
N PRO A 253 4.88 -11.63 -18.39
CA PRO A 253 3.49 -11.20 -18.53
C PRO A 253 2.48 -12.35 -18.38
N ALA A 254 2.75 -13.52 -18.98
CA ALA A 254 1.87 -14.68 -18.88
C ALA A 254 1.70 -15.20 -17.44
N VAL A 255 2.73 -15.06 -16.59
CA VAL A 255 2.66 -15.43 -15.18
C VAL A 255 1.73 -14.46 -14.42
N GLN A 256 1.81 -13.18 -14.73
CA GLN A 256 0.94 -12.16 -14.14
C GLN A 256 -0.51 -12.28 -14.59
N GLU A 257 -0.72 -12.59 -15.87
CA GLU A 257 -2.06 -12.83 -16.41
C GLU A 257 -2.73 -14.04 -15.72
N ARG A 258 -1.99 -15.13 -15.52
CA ARG A 258 -2.45 -16.30 -14.77
C ARG A 258 -2.84 -15.92 -13.34
N PHE A 259 -1.99 -15.18 -12.64
CA PHE A 259 -2.32 -14.71 -11.28
C PHE A 259 -3.61 -13.89 -11.27
N ALA A 260 -3.74 -12.94 -12.21
CA ALA A 260 -4.93 -12.11 -12.30
C ALA A 260 -6.19 -12.95 -12.57
N GLN A 261 -6.09 -13.98 -13.43
CA GLN A 261 -7.21 -14.89 -13.68
C GLN A 261 -7.55 -15.70 -12.42
N THR A 262 -6.56 -16.30 -11.77
CA THR A 262 -6.78 -17.11 -10.56
C THR A 262 -7.39 -16.27 -9.42
N TYR A 263 -6.97 -15.00 -9.29
CA TYR A 263 -7.54 -14.08 -8.30
C TYR A 263 -9.02 -13.78 -8.58
N ARG A 264 -9.40 -13.58 -9.86
CA ARG A 264 -10.82 -13.42 -10.26
C ARG A 264 -11.63 -14.68 -9.96
N ASP A 265 -11.11 -15.85 -10.32
CA ASP A 265 -11.77 -17.15 -10.10
C ASP A 265 -11.99 -17.40 -8.59
N ALA A 266 -11.08 -16.91 -7.75
CA ALA A 266 -11.25 -16.89 -6.31
C ALA A 266 -12.26 -15.83 -5.82
N GLY A 267 -12.88 -15.04 -6.71
CA GLY A 267 -13.86 -13.99 -6.40
C GLY A 267 -13.24 -12.65 -5.97
N GLY A 268 -12.00 -12.38 -6.35
CA GLY A 268 -11.32 -11.09 -6.15
C GLY A 268 -11.58 -10.12 -7.32
N ASP A 269 -11.61 -8.82 -7.03
CA ASP A 269 -11.63 -7.77 -8.05
C ASP A 269 -10.19 -7.42 -8.45
N ILE A 270 -9.86 -7.61 -9.73
CA ILE A 270 -8.52 -7.31 -10.25
C ILE A 270 -8.56 -6.78 -11.67
N GLN A 271 -7.87 -5.67 -11.90
CA GLN A 271 -7.61 -5.11 -13.22
C GLN A 271 -6.18 -5.46 -13.61
N TYR A 272 -6.02 -6.20 -14.71
CA TYR A 272 -4.73 -6.46 -15.35
C TYR A 272 -4.63 -5.60 -16.61
N ARG A 273 -3.51 -4.89 -16.77
CA ARG A 273 -3.27 -4.00 -17.90
C ARG A 273 -1.87 -4.19 -18.45
N LEU A 274 -1.81 -4.60 -19.70
CA LEU A 274 -0.56 -4.77 -20.44
C LEU A 274 -0.14 -3.43 -21.09
N PHE A 275 1.16 -3.15 -21.04
CA PHE A 275 1.79 -1.96 -21.61
C PHE A 275 2.76 -2.39 -22.70
N GLU A 276 2.32 -2.19 -23.95
CA GLU A 276 3.07 -2.59 -25.15
C GLU A 276 4.41 -1.85 -25.23
N GLY A 277 5.46 -2.58 -25.65
CA GLY A 277 6.81 -2.03 -25.79
C GLY A 277 7.53 -1.73 -24.49
N CYS A 278 6.96 -2.08 -23.34
CA CYS A 278 7.51 -1.77 -22.04
C CYS A 278 8.21 -2.99 -21.40
N GLU A 279 9.41 -2.76 -20.88
CA GLU A 279 10.21 -3.70 -20.11
C GLU A 279 9.85 -3.68 -18.61
N HIS A 280 10.69 -4.25 -17.72
CA HIS A 280 10.40 -4.36 -16.28
C HIS A 280 10.32 -2.99 -15.56
N GLU A 281 11.26 -2.07 -15.82
CA GLU A 281 11.36 -0.78 -15.09
C GLU A 281 10.90 0.44 -15.91
N TRP A 282 10.00 0.26 -16.85
CA TRP A 282 9.57 1.29 -17.81
C TRP A 282 9.02 2.58 -17.16
N VAL A 283 8.39 2.49 -16.00
CA VAL A 283 7.84 3.68 -15.29
C VAL A 283 8.92 4.60 -14.72
N ALA A 284 10.18 4.17 -14.65
CA ALA A 284 11.30 5.01 -14.24
C ALA A 284 11.73 6.00 -15.33
N GLN A 285 11.31 5.77 -16.57
CA GLN A 285 11.64 6.63 -17.70
C GLN A 285 10.44 7.50 -18.12
N PRO A 286 10.66 8.78 -18.45
CA PRO A 286 9.61 9.61 -19.02
C PRO A 286 9.10 9.05 -20.36
N GLY A 287 7.80 9.17 -20.60
CA GLY A 287 7.22 8.75 -21.87
C GLY A 287 5.72 8.50 -21.80
N PRO A 288 5.05 8.32 -22.95
CA PRO A 288 3.59 8.20 -23.02
C PRO A 288 3.04 7.03 -22.21
N GLN A 289 3.75 5.91 -22.12
CA GLN A 289 3.32 4.76 -21.34
C GLN A 289 3.43 5.03 -19.83
N THR A 290 4.49 5.74 -19.41
CA THR A 290 4.65 6.16 -18.01
C THR A 290 3.54 7.13 -17.60
N ASP A 291 3.21 8.10 -18.45
CA ASP A 291 2.13 9.04 -18.19
C ASP A 291 0.77 8.31 -18.14
N ARG A 292 0.53 7.38 -19.07
CA ARG A 292 -0.66 6.51 -19.04
C ARG A 292 -0.75 5.71 -17.74
N ALA A 293 0.37 5.18 -17.23
CA ALA A 293 0.39 4.45 -15.97
C ALA A 293 0.04 5.34 -14.78
N ARG A 294 0.60 6.56 -14.72
CA ARG A 294 0.30 7.55 -13.68
C ARG A 294 -1.20 7.87 -13.64
N GLU A 295 -1.80 8.18 -14.81
CA GLU A 295 -3.23 8.44 -14.90
C GLU A 295 -4.07 7.23 -14.50
N MET A 296 -3.64 6.02 -14.87
CA MET A 296 -4.33 4.79 -14.51
C MET A 296 -4.34 4.54 -13.00
N VAL A 297 -3.21 4.74 -12.31
CA VAL A 297 -3.14 4.60 -10.84
C VAL A 297 -4.04 5.64 -10.17
N LYS A 298 -3.98 6.91 -10.58
CA LYS A 298 -4.85 7.98 -10.03
C LYS A 298 -6.33 7.67 -10.23
N ALA A 299 -6.73 7.24 -11.43
CA ALA A 299 -8.11 6.85 -11.73
C ALA A 299 -8.54 5.60 -10.93
N PHE A 300 -7.63 4.65 -10.70
CA PHE A 300 -7.90 3.49 -9.85
C PHE A 300 -8.14 3.92 -8.41
N ILE A 301 -7.28 4.77 -7.84
CA ILE A 301 -7.45 5.33 -6.49
C ILE A 301 -8.81 6.04 -6.39
N ALA A 302 -9.17 6.90 -7.37
CA ALA A 302 -10.44 7.62 -7.36
C ALA A 302 -11.65 6.67 -7.26
N ARG A 303 -11.66 5.57 -8.00
CA ARG A 303 -12.73 4.57 -7.91
C ARG A 303 -12.82 3.94 -6.53
N GLN A 304 -11.68 3.70 -5.84
CA GLN A 304 -11.67 3.05 -4.54
C GLN A 304 -12.09 3.98 -3.39
N VAL A 305 -11.71 5.26 -3.48
CA VAL A 305 -11.98 6.20 -2.38
C VAL A 305 -13.31 6.92 -2.52
N ASN A 306 -13.80 7.13 -3.75
CA ASN A 306 -15.07 7.81 -4.03
C ASN A 306 -16.26 6.83 -4.05
N ALA A 307 -16.06 5.52 -4.12
CA ALA A 307 -17.12 4.53 -3.92
C ALA A 307 -17.54 4.59 -2.44
N SER A 308 -18.75 5.07 -2.20
CA SER A 308 -19.43 5.16 -0.90
C SER A 308 -20.01 3.83 -0.46
#